data_925f73eaba36ef9b7e791ac836dfa653
#
_entry.id   925f73eaba36ef9b7e791ac836dfa653
#
_cell.length_a   1.000
_cell.length_b   1.000
_cell.length_c   1.000
_cell.angle_alpha   90.00
_cell.angle_beta   90.00
_cell.angle_gamma   90.00
#
_symmetry.space_group_name_H-M   'P 1'
#
loop_
_entity.id
_entity.type
_entity.pdbx_description
1 polymer ?
#
loop_
_entity_poly.entity_id
_entity_poly.type
_entity_poly.pdbx_seq_one_letter_code
_entity_poly.pdbx_strand_id
1 'polypeptide(L)'
;QGYEIIVGLRDVFSADYKLLCTHQQVNMELISEMHEVQSGQLNVVEGADVRLHYAIMEYETWMMALMGNYVSSKGGDFAKILEKIGINPDSDFEQEIYHPYNKVQEVYKAMNERYGKHESDHLAFLASVSVADYEKLRHSGRCASFKHFIDSLLLNNN
;
A
#
# COMPACT_ATOMS: atom_id res chain seq x y z
N GLN A 1 11.82 -27.05 12.19
CA GLN A 1 12.48 -25.89 11.56
C GLN A 1 11.80 -24.65 12.13
N GLY A 2 12.53 -23.84 12.91
CA GLY A 2 12.05 -22.55 13.42
C GLY A 2 12.24 -21.48 12.34
N TYR A 3 11.27 -20.57 12.22
CA TYR A 3 11.46 -19.34 11.44
C TYR A 3 12.24 -18.36 12.31
N GLU A 4 13.29 -17.76 11.76
CA GLU A 4 14.09 -16.75 12.47
C GLU A 4 13.38 -15.39 12.45
N ILE A 5 12.61 -15.14 11.40
CA ILE A 5 11.87 -13.86 11.21
C ILE A 5 10.46 -14.15 10.70
N ILE A 6 9.51 -13.47 11.28
CA ILE A 6 8.11 -13.47 10.85
C ILE A 6 7.76 -12.03 10.48
N VAL A 7 7.40 -11.80 9.20
CA VAL A 7 6.96 -10.50 8.73
C VAL A 7 5.45 -10.54 8.50
N GLY A 8 4.72 -9.69 9.21
CA GLY A 8 3.29 -9.49 9.04
C GLY A 8 3.02 -8.18 8.29
N LEU A 9 2.04 -8.20 7.40
CA LEU A 9 1.50 -7.01 6.76
C LEU A 9 0.00 -6.90 7.06
N ARG A 10 -0.46 -5.71 7.42
CA ARG A 10 -1.86 -5.43 7.71
C ARG A 10 -2.29 -4.10 7.10
N ASP A 11 -3.52 -4.05 6.59
CA ASP A 11 -4.17 -2.80 6.22
C ASP A 11 -4.57 -2.02 7.48
N VAL A 12 -4.34 -0.70 7.46
CA VAL A 12 -4.78 0.20 8.54
C VAL A 12 -6.29 0.38 8.52
N PHE A 13 -6.91 0.37 7.34
CA PHE A 13 -8.33 0.68 7.16
C PHE A 13 -9.24 -0.41 7.77
N SER A 14 -9.25 -0.47 9.10
CA SER A 14 -9.98 -1.41 9.93
C SER A 14 -11.23 -0.78 10.53
N ALA A 15 -12.07 -1.60 11.17
CA ALA A 15 -13.22 -1.12 11.94
C ALA A 15 -12.78 -0.18 13.08
N ASP A 16 -11.68 -0.52 13.76
CA ASP A 16 -11.13 0.29 14.86
C ASP A 16 -10.66 1.65 14.37
N TYR A 17 -9.93 1.70 13.24
CA TYR A 17 -9.50 2.98 12.64
C TYR A 17 -10.70 3.86 12.30
N LYS A 18 -11.75 3.29 11.69
CA LYS A 18 -12.98 4.03 11.33
C LYS A 18 -13.73 4.59 12.53
N LEU A 19 -13.70 3.89 13.66
CA LEU A 19 -14.30 4.38 14.89
C LEU A 19 -13.52 5.53 15.52
N LEU A 20 -12.20 5.49 15.45
CA LEU A 20 -11.31 6.49 16.04
C LEU A 20 -11.12 7.71 15.14
N CYS A 21 -11.14 7.53 13.83
CA CYS A 21 -10.99 8.60 12.85
C CYS A 21 -12.36 9.10 12.37
N THR A 22 -12.87 10.16 12.99
CA THR A 22 -14.19 10.74 12.67
C THR A 22 -14.22 11.55 11.37
N HIS A 23 -13.07 11.96 10.87
CA HIS A 23 -12.91 12.67 9.60
C HIS A 23 -12.41 11.70 8.54
N GLN A 24 -12.97 11.75 7.33
CA GLN A 24 -12.56 10.91 6.19
C GLN A 24 -11.20 11.39 5.63
N GLN A 25 -10.18 11.41 6.49
CA GLN A 25 -8.81 11.82 6.18
C GLN A 25 -7.82 10.83 6.78
N VAL A 26 -6.66 10.70 6.15
CA VAL A 26 -5.57 9.90 6.71
C VAL A 26 -5.03 10.60 7.95
N ASN A 27 -5.03 9.90 9.08
CA ASN A 27 -4.50 10.39 10.35
C ASN A 27 -3.23 9.62 10.71
N MET A 28 -2.08 10.16 10.35
CA MET A 28 -0.77 9.52 10.55
C MET A 28 -0.40 9.38 12.03
N GLU A 29 -0.83 10.29 12.91
CA GLU A 29 -0.59 10.20 14.34
C GLU A 29 -1.33 9.00 14.94
N LEU A 30 -2.63 8.88 14.68
CA LEU A 30 -3.44 7.72 15.08
C LEU A 30 -2.88 6.39 14.53
N ILE A 31 -2.40 6.39 13.28
CA ILE A 31 -1.79 5.20 12.67
C ILE A 31 -0.51 4.80 13.40
N SER A 32 0.32 5.77 13.77
CA SER A 32 1.55 5.53 14.54
C SER A 32 1.25 4.95 15.92
N GLU A 33 0.29 5.52 16.65
CA GLU A 33 -0.16 5.01 17.95
C GLU A 33 -0.70 3.57 17.84
N MET A 34 -1.54 3.30 16.85
CA MET A 34 -2.06 1.94 16.62
C MET A 34 -0.93 0.94 16.31
N HIS A 35 0.07 1.36 15.52
CA HIS A 35 1.22 0.53 15.21
C HIS A 35 2.06 0.22 16.45
N GLU A 36 2.35 1.20 17.29
CA GLU A 36 3.10 1.04 18.54
C GLU A 36 2.42 0.04 19.49
N VAL A 37 1.11 0.19 19.70
CA VAL A 37 0.33 -0.70 20.58
C VAL A 37 0.38 -2.15 20.06
N GLN A 38 0.15 -2.36 18.75
CA GLN A 38 0.10 -3.71 18.18
C GLN A 38 1.49 -4.35 18.08
N SER A 39 2.52 -3.60 17.74
CA SER A 39 3.90 -4.08 17.74
C SER A 39 4.36 -4.48 19.13
N GLY A 40 3.99 -3.71 20.17
CA GLY A 40 4.27 -4.04 21.56
C GLY A 40 3.63 -5.36 22.02
N GLN A 41 2.45 -5.69 21.49
CA GLN A 41 1.79 -6.97 21.78
C GLN A 41 2.45 -8.18 21.11
N LEU A 42 3.09 -7.99 19.95
CA LEU A 42 3.74 -9.07 19.20
C LEU A 42 5.12 -9.43 19.72
N ASN A 43 5.81 -8.54 20.40
CA ASN A 43 7.13 -8.78 21.00
C ASN A 43 7.13 -9.83 22.12
N VAL A 44 5.99 -10.46 22.39
CA VAL A 44 5.82 -11.53 23.41
C VAL A 44 6.08 -12.92 22.81
N VAL A 45 6.29 -13.06 21.50
CA VAL A 45 6.57 -14.37 20.87
C VAL A 45 8.05 -14.73 21.11
N GLU A 46 8.28 -15.61 22.08
CA GLU A 46 9.62 -16.04 22.49
C GLU A 46 10.35 -16.75 21.34
N GLY A 47 11.52 -16.27 20.97
CA GLY A 47 12.42 -16.92 20.02
C GLY A 47 12.21 -16.59 18.54
N ALA A 48 11.35 -15.62 18.19
CA ALA A 48 11.19 -15.15 16.81
C ALA A 48 11.29 -13.61 16.72
N ASP A 49 11.98 -13.10 15.71
CA ASP A 49 11.92 -11.69 15.32
C ASP A 49 10.60 -11.45 14.54
N VAL A 50 9.60 -10.88 15.23
CA VAL A 50 8.29 -10.61 14.63
C VAL A 50 8.21 -9.14 14.24
N ARG A 51 8.04 -8.88 12.95
CA ARG A 51 7.95 -7.52 12.38
C ARG A 51 6.56 -7.31 11.81
N LEU A 52 5.83 -6.36 12.37
CA LEU A 52 4.53 -5.93 11.84
C LEU A 52 4.71 -4.68 10.99
N HIS A 53 4.15 -4.72 9.80
CA HIS A 53 4.07 -3.58 8.90
C HIS A 53 2.63 -3.25 8.58
N TYR A 54 2.38 -1.97 8.33
CA TYR A 54 1.09 -1.48 7.86
C TYR A 54 1.18 -1.01 6.42
N ALA A 55 0.24 -1.44 5.59
CA ALA A 55 -0.12 -0.69 4.41
C ALA A 55 -1.01 0.47 4.86
N ILE A 56 -0.56 1.70 4.64
CA ILE A 56 -1.32 2.90 5.06
C ILE A 56 -2.65 2.92 4.32
N MET A 57 -3.72 2.93 5.10
CA MET A 57 -5.10 2.69 4.72
C MET A 57 -5.33 1.26 4.20
N GLU A 58 -4.94 0.95 2.95
CA GLU A 58 -5.07 -0.35 2.30
C GLU A 58 -3.86 -0.59 1.41
N TYR A 59 -3.53 -1.85 1.10
CA TYR A 59 -2.43 -2.17 0.16
C TYR A 59 -2.69 -1.59 -1.25
N GLU A 60 -3.91 -1.23 -1.58
CA GLU A 60 -4.25 -0.52 -2.81
C GLU A 60 -3.57 0.84 -2.94
N THR A 61 -3.10 1.44 -1.84
CA THR A 61 -2.26 2.64 -1.91
C THR A 61 -0.94 2.34 -2.65
N TRP A 62 -0.31 1.22 -2.31
CA TRP A 62 0.92 0.77 -3.00
C TRP A 62 0.64 0.37 -4.45
N MET A 63 -0.51 -0.29 -4.67
CA MET A 63 -0.97 -0.62 -6.01
C MET A 63 -1.14 0.64 -6.86
N MET A 64 -1.80 1.69 -6.34
CA MET A 64 -1.93 2.99 -7.02
C MET A 64 -0.57 3.58 -7.40
N ALA A 65 0.41 3.55 -6.50
CA ALA A 65 1.74 4.08 -6.76
C ALA A 65 2.51 3.33 -7.88
N LEU A 66 2.14 2.08 -8.15
CA LEU A 66 2.76 1.20 -9.15
C LEU A 66 1.94 1.07 -10.45
N MET A 67 0.75 1.70 -10.54
CA MET A 67 -0.19 1.48 -11.67
C MET A 67 0.23 2.09 -13.00
N GLY A 68 1.28 2.92 -13.05
CA GLY A 68 1.65 3.63 -14.28
C GLY A 68 1.84 2.73 -15.50
N ASN A 69 2.58 1.64 -15.35
CA ASN A 69 2.83 0.68 -16.43
C ASN A 69 1.56 -0.11 -16.81
N TYR A 70 0.74 -0.50 -15.82
CA TYR A 70 -0.52 -1.17 -16.08
C TYR A 70 -1.45 -0.31 -16.94
N VAL A 71 -1.64 0.95 -16.56
CA VAL A 71 -2.47 1.91 -17.29
C VAL A 71 -1.93 2.15 -18.71
N SER A 72 -0.60 2.30 -18.85
CA SER A 72 0.07 2.50 -20.14
C SER A 72 -0.11 1.28 -21.05
N SER A 73 -0.06 0.06 -20.51
CA SER A 73 -0.27 -1.18 -21.29
C SER A 73 -1.69 -1.29 -21.86
N LYS A 74 -2.64 -0.56 -21.26
CA LYS A 74 -4.03 -0.44 -21.72
C LYS A 74 -4.28 0.78 -22.62
N GLY A 75 -3.21 1.50 -23.00
CA GLY A 75 -3.28 2.70 -23.82
C GLY A 75 -3.74 3.96 -23.06
N GLY A 76 -3.75 3.92 -21.72
CA GLY A 76 -4.11 5.03 -20.87
C GLY A 76 -2.90 5.93 -20.53
N ASP A 77 -3.22 7.13 -20.03
CA ASP A 77 -2.27 8.07 -19.44
C ASP A 77 -2.59 8.20 -17.94
N PHE A 78 -1.73 7.62 -17.11
CA PHE A 78 -2.01 7.51 -15.68
C PHE A 78 -2.10 8.87 -14.99
N ALA A 79 -1.22 9.82 -15.35
CA ALA A 79 -1.25 11.16 -14.76
C ALA A 79 -2.58 11.88 -15.06
N LYS A 80 -3.05 11.81 -16.32
CA LYS A 80 -4.35 12.39 -16.69
C LYS A 80 -5.53 11.69 -16.00
N ILE A 81 -5.45 10.38 -15.78
CA ILE A 81 -6.48 9.66 -15.04
C ILE A 81 -6.50 10.14 -13.59
N LEU A 82 -5.34 10.26 -12.93
CA LEU A 82 -5.24 10.75 -11.56
C LEU A 82 -5.83 12.17 -11.41
N GLU A 83 -5.44 13.09 -12.28
CA GLU A 83 -6.01 14.45 -12.31
C GLU A 83 -7.54 14.44 -12.45
N LYS A 84 -8.07 13.61 -13.35
CA LYS A 84 -9.52 13.47 -13.57
C LYS A 84 -10.26 12.96 -12.35
N ILE A 85 -9.66 12.09 -11.55
CA ILE A 85 -10.25 11.56 -10.31
C ILE A 85 -9.88 12.38 -9.06
N GLY A 86 -9.27 13.56 -9.27
CA GLY A 86 -8.96 14.53 -8.22
C GLY A 86 -7.75 14.18 -7.35
N ILE A 87 -6.79 13.43 -7.90
CA ILE A 87 -5.53 13.08 -7.22
C ILE A 87 -4.38 13.79 -7.92
N ASN A 88 -3.53 14.46 -7.16
CA ASN A 88 -2.28 15.01 -7.68
C ASN A 88 -1.28 13.86 -7.99
N PRO A 89 -0.83 13.72 -9.25
CA PRO A 89 0.13 12.66 -9.62
C PRO A 89 1.45 12.70 -8.84
N ASP A 90 1.82 13.87 -8.30
CA ASP A 90 3.08 14.08 -7.58
C ASP A 90 2.95 13.96 -6.07
N SER A 91 1.76 13.71 -5.54
CA SER A 91 1.54 13.61 -4.11
C SER A 91 1.97 12.27 -3.50
N ASP A 92 2.08 12.23 -2.19
CA ASP A 92 2.20 10.99 -1.43
C ASP A 92 0.82 10.37 -1.22
N PHE A 93 0.55 9.28 -1.91
CA PHE A 93 -0.75 8.61 -1.86
C PHE A 93 -1.10 8.07 -0.47
N GLU A 94 -0.11 7.75 0.35
CA GLU A 94 -0.34 7.33 1.74
C GLU A 94 -0.91 8.46 2.61
N GLN A 95 -0.66 9.71 2.26
CA GLN A 95 -1.16 10.86 3.01
C GLN A 95 -2.47 11.41 2.46
N GLU A 96 -2.74 11.24 1.16
CA GLU A 96 -3.89 11.87 0.51
C GLU A 96 -5.09 10.94 0.31
N ILE A 97 -4.87 9.63 0.13
CA ILE A 97 -5.94 8.73 -0.27
C ILE A 97 -6.55 8.01 0.94
N TYR A 98 -7.70 8.47 1.38
CA TYR A 98 -8.43 7.85 2.50
C TYR A 98 -9.09 6.51 2.13
N HIS A 99 -9.57 6.33 0.88
CA HIS A 99 -10.17 5.10 0.37
C HIS A 99 -9.44 4.60 -0.89
N PRO A 100 -8.26 3.98 -0.76
CA PRO A 100 -7.46 3.56 -1.90
C PRO A 100 -8.20 2.58 -2.82
N TYR A 101 -8.94 1.62 -2.26
CA TYR A 101 -9.76 0.69 -3.04
C TYR A 101 -10.72 1.42 -3.99
N ASN A 102 -11.43 2.43 -3.51
CA ASN A 102 -12.36 3.19 -4.36
C ASN A 102 -11.61 3.92 -5.48
N LYS A 103 -10.42 4.44 -5.19
CA LYS A 103 -9.60 5.14 -6.20
C LYS A 103 -9.03 4.18 -7.25
N VAL A 104 -8.63 2.98 -6.86
CA VAL A 104 -8.26 1.93 -7.82
C VAL A 104 -9.45 1.61 -8.74
N GLN A 105 -10.67 1.46 -8.18
CA GLN A 105 -11.87 1.24 -9.00
C GLN A 105 -12.13 2.39 -9.99
N GLU A 106 -11.91 3.66 -9.60
CA GLU A 106 -12.05 4.81 -10.49
C GLU A 106 -11.03 4.77 -11.64
N VAL A 107 -9.77 4.35 -11.35
CA VAL A 107 -8.74 4.16 -12.39
C VAL A 107 -9.15 3.05 -13.38
N TYR A 108 -9.58 1.88 -12.87
CA TYR A 108 -10.03 0.79 -13.73
C TYR A 108 -11.24 1.22 -14.58
N LYS A 109 -12.19 1.92 -14.00
CA LYS A 109 -13.35 2.47 -14.72
C LYS A 109 -12.94 3.44 -15.82
N ALA A 110 -11.91 4.25 -15.62
CA ALA A 110 -11.40 5.17 -16.65
C ALA A 110 -10.81 4.41 -17.86
N MET A 111 -10.38 3.17 -17.67
CA MET A 111 -9.92 2.24 -18.72
C MET A 111 -11.03 1.34 -19.28
N ASN A 112 -12.29 1.54 -18.89
CA ASN A 112 -13.44 0.68 -19.19
C ASN A 112 -13.29 -0.75 -18.62
N GLU A 113 -12.57 -0.91 -17.52
CA GLU A 113 -12.37 -2.16 -16.81
C GLU A 113 -13.05 -2.12 -15.42
N ARG A 114 -13.02 -3.26 -14.71
CA ARG A 114 -13.52 -3.37 -13.33
C ARG A 114 -12.45 -3.96 -12.44
N TYR A 115 -12.37 -3.47 -11.22
CA TYR A 115 -11.54 -4.01 -10.16
C TYR A 115 -12.44 -4.52 -9.03
N GLY A 116 -12.30 -5.78 -8.65
CA GLY A 116 -13.12 -6.44 -7.62
C GLY A 116 -12.33 -7.13 -6.51
N LYS A 117 -11.02 -6.90 -6.43
CA LYS A 117 -10.09 -7.65 -5.55
C LYS A 117 -10.07 -9.16 -5.85
N HIS A 118 -10.35 -9.57 -7.08
CA HIS A 118 -10.20 -10.95 -7.49
C HIS A 118 -8.73 -11.27 -7.79
N GLU A 119 -8.35 -12.53 -7.61
CA GLU A 119 -6.99 -13.00 -7.91
C GLU A 119 -6.55 -12.61 -9.33
N SER A 120 -7.45 -12.72 -10.29
CA SER A 120 -7.20 -12.31 -11.68
C SER A 120 -6.82 -10.84 -11.84
N ASP A 121 -7.43 -9.94 -11.03
CA ASP A 121 -7.14 -8.51 -11.05
C ASP A 121 -5.71 -8.27 -10.57
N HIS A 122 -5.33 -8.95 -9.48
CA HIS A 122 -3.99 -8.85 -8.91
C HIS A 122 -2.94 -9.42 -9.85
N LEU A 123 -3.17 -10.60 -10.45
CA LEU A 123 -2.24 -11.21 -11.39
C LEU A 123 -2.04 -10.35 -12.63
N ALA A 124 -3.11 -9.78 -13.19
CA ALA A 124 -3.03 -8.88 -14.34
C ALA A 124 -2.22 -7.61 -14.02
N PHE A 125 -2.44 -7.03 -12.84
CA PHE A 125 -1.66 -5.88 -12.36
C PHE A 125 -0.19 -6.26 -12.16
N LEU A 126 0.10 -7.32 -11.38
CA LEU A 126 1.46 -7.74 -11.05
C LEU A 126 2.28 -8.10 -12.29
N ALA A 127 1.65 -8.66 -13.34
CA ALA A 127 2.32 -8.93 -14.61
C ALA A 127 2.83 -7.67 -15.34
N SER A 128 2.32 -6.49 -14.97
CA SER A 128 2.74 -5.20 -15.54
C SER A 128 3.84 -4.49 -14.73
N VAL A 129 4.10 -4.96 -13.50
CA VAL A 129 5.05 -4.33 -12.57
C VAL A 129 6.40 -5.04 -12.64
N SER A 130 7.46 -4.29 -12.87
CA SER A 130 8.83 -4.81 -12.89
C SER A 130 9.55 -4.58 -11.57
N VAL A 131 10.66 -5.29 -11.35
CA VAL A 131 11.56 -5.04 -10.20
C VAL A 131 12.01 -3.57 -10.16
N ALA A 132 12.27 -2.97 -11.33
CA ALA A 132 12.66 -1.57 -11.41
C ALA A 132 11.57 -0.60 -10.92
N ASP A 133 10.28 -0.94 -11.09
CA ASP A 133 9.16 -0.13 -10.58
C ASP A 133 9.10 -0.19 -9.05
N TYR A 134 9.32 -1.36 -8.46
CA TYR A 134 9.43 -1.51 -7.00
C TYR A 134 10.60 -0.70 -6.44
N GLU A 135 11.78 -0.78 -7.05
CA GLU A 135 12.95 -0.01 -6.63
C GLU A 135 12.72 1.51 -6.80
N LYS A 136 12.08 1.92 -7.87
CA LYS A 136 11.71 3.32 -8.09
C LYS A 136 10.76 3.81 -6.99
N LEU A 137 9.72 3.04 -6.64
CA LEU A 137 8.80 3.41 -5.57
C LEU A 137 9.51 3.47 -4.22
N ARG A 138 10.33 2.45 -3.90
CA ARG A 138 11.13 2.37 -2.67
C ARG A 138 12.00 3.62 -2.44
N HIS A 139 12.53 4.21 -3.51
CA HIS A 139 13.42 5.38 -3.46
C HIS A 139 12.72 6.72 -3.78
N SER A 140 11.42 6.72 -4.05
CA SER A 140 10.69 7.91 -4.49
C SER A 140 10.43 8.94 -3.38
N GLY A 141 10.54 8.53 -2.10
CA GLY A 141 10.06 9.32 -0.96
C GLY A 141 8.54 9.30 -0.78
N ARG A 142 7.80 8.62 -1.65
CA ARG A 142 6.37 8.36 -1.53
C ARG A 142 6.16 6.97 -0.93
N CYS A 143 5.02 6.74 -0.32
CA CYS A 143 4.67 5.44 0.26
C CYS A 143 5.75 4.93 1.23
N ALA A 144 6.00 5.68 2.31
CA ALA A 144 7.02 5.35 3.31
C ALA A 144 6.80 3.96 3.93
N SER A 145 5.53 3.54 4.09
CA SER A 145 5.20 2.22 4.63
C SER A 145 5.63 1.09 3.68
N PHE A 146 5.48 1.28 2.37
CA PHE A 146 6.00 0.35 1.36
C PHE A 146 7.52 0.19 1.46
N LYS A 147 8.24 1.32 1.53
CA LYS A 147 9.69 1.31 1.70
C LYS A 147 10.10 0.53 2.95
N HIS A 148 9.48 0.81 4.09
CA HIS A 148 9.79 0.12 5.35
C HIS A 148 9.51 -1.39 5.26
N PHE A 149 8.42 -1.79 4.62
CA PHE A 149 8.10 -3.19 4.40
C PHE A 149 9.16 -3.89 3.54
N ILE A 150 9.51 -3.33 2.37
CA ILE A 150 10.53 -3.90 1.49
C ILE A 150 11.91 -3.95 2.16
N ASP A 151 12.31 -2.87 2.84
CA ASP A 151 13.60 -2.83 3.55
C ASP A 151 13.68 -3.93 4.61
N SER A 152 12.60 -4.22 5.32
CA SER A 152 12.57 -5.28 6.34
C SER A 152 12.76 -6.69 5.76
N LEU A 153 12.34 -6.90 4.50
CA LEU A 153 12.54 -8.17 3.79
C LEU A 153 13.98 -8.33 3.28
N LEU A 154 14.65 -7.23 2.96
CA LEU A 154 15.99 -7.23 2.37
C LEU A 154 17.13 -7.25 3.40
N LEU A 155 16.90 -6.82 4.65
CA LEU A 155 17.91 -6.74 5.71
C LEU A 155 18.53 -8.10 6.10
N ASN A 156 18.05 -9.21 5.56
CA ASN A 156 18.49 -10.56 5.93
C ASN A 156 19.37 -11.23 4.86
N ASN A 157 19.83 -10.50 3.86
CA ASN A 157 20.70 -11.02 2.79
C ASN A 157 22.18 -10.63 2.96
N ASN A 158 22.60 -10.26 4.20
CA ASN A 158 24.00 -9.95 4.53
C ASN A 158 24.55 -10.89 5.57
#